data_e8c4fcbf28c6719b97361c6f5feb6ae4
#
_entry.id   e8c4fcbf28c6719b97361c6f5feb6ae4
#
_cell.length_a   1.000
_cell.length_b   1.000
_cell.length_c   1.000
_cell.angle_alpha   90.00
_cell.angle_beta   90.00
_cell.angle_gamma   90.00
#
_symmetry.space_group_name_H-M   'P 1'
#
loop_
_entity.id
_entity.type
_entity.pdbx_description
1 polymer ?
#
loop_
_entity_poly.entity_id
_entity_poly.type
_entity_poly.pdbx_seq_one_letter_code
_entity_poly.pdbx_strand_id
1 'polypeptide(L)'
;KDFSAAYEPRPVDEILFEDEDPDFRVLDISVNTFNDAITSYHHKTIGGYSPVKMQRYQDLIERYITDEIKQLFGVIGKAETIQEVEENMPYLKMVSALNGKYVIIGGEYPPVANRYAMGNCWFVDSVEVAPTPDDEIALLAATDLQTTAVVGDDFAWAREADAFSGSEPVSNFPERGEGFRQDLIYLDNYAPNE
;
A
#
# COMPACT_ATOMS: atom_id res chain seq x y z
N LYS A 1 24.11 -15.54 22.55
CA LYS A 1 22.75 -15.50 21.98
C LYS A 1 22.92 -15.78 20.51
N ASP A 2 22.22 -16.78 20.02
CA ASP A 2 22.18 -17.08 18.60
C ASP A 2 21.27 -16.04 17.94
N PHE A 3 21.86 -15.15 17.16
CA PHE A 3 21.12 -14.09 16.46
C PHE A 3 20.38 -14.63 15.24
N SER A 4 20.81 -15.80 14.70
CA SER A 4 20.18 -16.38 13.51
C SER A 4 18.73 -16.79 13.79
N ALA A 5 18.45 -17.36 14.97
CA ALA A 5 17.10 -17.78 15.36
C ALA A 5 16.10 -16.62 15.50
N ALA A 6 16.57 -15.37 15.66
CA ALA A 6 15.69 -14.20 15.74
C ALA A 6 15.20 -13.71 14.36
N TYR A 7 15.81 -14.21 13.29
CA TYR A 7 15.52 -13.83 11.90
C TYR A 7 15.11 -15.01 11.03
N GLU A 8 14.76 -16.14 11.65
CA GLU A 8 14.17 -17.26 10.93
C GLU A 8 12.76 -16.85 10.42
N PRO A 9 12.41 -17.20 9.16
CA PRO A 9 11.09 -16.94 8.63
C PRO A 9 10.00 -17.55 9.53
N ARG A 10 8.95 -16.80 9.79
CA ARG A 10 7.76 -17.28 10.47
C ARG A 10 6.88 -18.06 9.48
N PRO A 11 5.96 -18.92 9.92
CA PRO A 11 5.02 -19.61 9.03
C PRO A 11 4.29 -18.67 8.07
N VAL A 12 3.91 -17.48 8.53
CA VAL A 12 3.30 -16.44 7.67
C VAL A 12 4.26 -15.95 6.59
N ASP A 13 5.54 -15.82 6.88
CA ASP A 13 6.55 -15.34 5.93
C ASP A 13 6.77 -16.38 4.83
N GLU A 14 6.73 -17.69 5.16
CA GLU A 14 6.84 -18.77 4.18
C GLU A 14 5.69 -18.75 3.16
N ILE A 15 4.46 -18.47 3.62
CA ILE A 15 3.30 -18.30 2.72
C ILE A 15 3.49 -17.09 1.80
N LEU A 16 3.98 -15.97 2.35
CA LEU A 16 4.20 -14.75 1.57
C LEU A 16 5.31 -14.89 0.52
N PHE A 17 6.28 -15.77 0.73
CA PHE A 17 7.32 -16.07 -0.27
C PHE A 17 6.81 -16.82 -1.50
N GLU A 18 5.61 -17.41 -1.42
CA GLU A 18 4.96 -18.05 -2.58
C GLU A 18 4.34 -17.05 -3.56
N ASP A 19 4.17 -15.78 -3.15
CA ASP A 19 3.64 -14.74 -4.04
C ASP A 19 4.73 -14.27 -5.00
N GLU A 20 4.51 -14.45 -6.29
CA GLU A 20 5.45 -14.09 -7.35
C GLU A 20 5.53 -12.57 -7.62
N ASP A 21 4.62 -11.75 -7.04
CA ASP A 21 4.67 -10.29 -7.14
C ASP A 21 5.83 -9.74 -6.29
N PRO A 22 6.91 -9.21 -6.89
CA PRO A 22 8.07 -8.76 -6.12
C PRO A 22 7.84 -7.42 -5.40
N ASP A 23 6.72 -6.76 -5.66
CA ASP A 23 6.54 -5.34 -5.34
C ASP A 23 5.44 -5.06 -4.33
N PHE A 24 4.74 -6.08 -3.82
CA PHE A 24 3.78 -5.87 -2.74
C PHE A 24 4.46 -5.45 -1.43
N ARG A 25 3.68 -4.79 -0.58
CA ARG A 25 4.07 -4.49 0.81
C ARG A 25 3.15 -5.18 1.79
N VAL A 26 3.69 -5.41 2.97
CA VAL A 26 2.93 -5.96 4.09
C VAL A 26 2.72 -4.92 5.18
N LEU A 27 1.57 -4.97 5.83
CA LEU A 27 1.30 -4.29 7.08
C LEU A 27 1.35 -5.31 8.21
N ASP A 28 2.40 -5.33 9.02
CA ASP A 28 2.50 -6.24 10.16
C ASP A 28 2.02 -5.54 11.43
N ILE A 29 0.90 -6.03 11.96
CA ILE A 29 0.31 -5.57 13.23
C ILE A 29 0.52 -6.56 14.38
N SER A 30 1.21 -7.67 14.12
CA SER A 30 1.60 -8.65 15.14
C SER A 30 2.78 -8.17 16.00
N VAL A 31 3.50 -7.16 15.50
CA VAL A 31 4.64 -6.51 16.14
C VAL A 31 4.35 -5.01 16.34
N ASN A 32 5.31 -4.28 16.93
CA ASN A 32 5.19 -2.82 16.93
C ASN A 32 5.46 -2.27 15.52
N THR A 33 4.41 -2.09 14.73
CA THR A 33 4.42 -1.83 13.29
C THR A 33 5.48 -0.80 12.86
N PHE A 34 5.66 0.29 13.61
CA PHE A 34 6.54 1.39 13.22
C PHE A 34 7.84 1.49 14.03
N ASN A 35 8.08 0.54 14.95
CA ASN A 35 9.26 0.52 15.83
C ASN A 35 9.95 -0.86 15.88
N ASP A 36 9.55 -1.79 15.01
CA ASP A 36 10.16 -3.11 14.89
C ASP A 36 10.72 -3.30 13.47
N ALA A 37 11.80 -4.05 13.33
CA ALA A 37 12.47 -4.28 12.05
C ALA A 37 12.35 -5.72 11.53
N ILE A 38 11.72 -6.63 12.29
CA ILE A 38 11.66 -8.06 11.94
C ILE A 38 11.01 -8.26 10.57
N THR A 39 9.86 -7.65 10.33
CA THR A 39 9.13 -7.79 9.07
C THR A 39 9.93 -7.27 7.88
N SER A 40 10.65 -6.17 8.04
CA SER A 40 11.47 -5.58 6.97
C SER A 40 12.69 -6.42 6.59
N TYR A 41 13.01 -7.43 7.38
CA TYR A 41 14.08 -8.38 7.07
C TYR A 41 13.68 -9.35 5.93
N HIS A 42 12.40 -9.68 5.86
CA HIS A 42 11.88 -10.65 4.88
C HIS A 42 11.04 -10.02 3.78
N HIS A 43 10.33 -8.92 4.07
CA HIS A 43 9.35 -8.33 3.18
C HIS A 43 9.51 -6.81 3.05
N LYS A 44 9.08 -6.25 1.93
CA LYS A 44 8.80 -4.82 1.83
C LYS A 44 7.63 -4.52 2.78
N THR A 45 7.79 -3.59 3.70
CA THR A 45 6.78 -3.29 4.72
C THR A 45 6.36 -1.83 4.71
N ILE A 46 5.10 -1.58 5.09
CA ILE A 46 4.59 -0.23 5.39
C ILE A 46 5.15 0.25 6.73
N GLY A 47 5.44 -0.68 7.65
CA GLY A 47 6.03 -0.40 8.94
C GLY A 47 7.55 -0.28 8.93
N GLY A 48 8.16 -0.67 10.05
CA GLY A 48 9.59 -0.71 10.23
C GLY A 48 10.16 0.41 11.09
N TYR A 49 11.29 0.12 11.72
CA TYR A 49 12.04 1.11 12.48
C TYR A 49 13.00 1.88 11.58
N SER A 50 12.91 3.19 11.62
CA SER A 50 13.91 4.08 11.02
C SER A 50 14.18 5.26 11.96
N PRO A 51 15.45 5.49 12.34
CA PRO A 51 15.80 6.67 13.14
C PRO A 51 15.68 7.97 12.34
N VAL A 52 15.65 7.89 11.01
CA VAL A 52 15.54 9.03 10.08
C VAL A 52 14.27 8.85 9.22
N LYS A 53 13.12 8.83 9.88
CA LYS A 53 11.84 8.77 9.19
C LYS A 53 11.50 10.13 8.58
N MET A 54 11.09 10.15 7.31
CA MET A 54 10.66 11.40 6.67
C MET A 54 9.41 11.95 7.36
N GLN A 55 9.40 13.25 7.61
CA GLN A 55 8.28 13.91 8.30
C GLN A 55 6.95 13.67 7.60
N ARG A 56 6.89 13.78 6.27
CA ARG A 56 5.66 13.50 5.50
C ARG A 56 5.11 12.10 5.74
N TYR A 57 5.99 11.12 5.90
CA TYR A 57 5.56 9.75 6.19
C TYR A 57 5.09 9.62 7.64
N GLN A 58 5.73 10.29 8.59
CA GLN A 58 5.28 10.34 9.97
C GLN A 58 3.90 10.99 10.09
N ASP A 59 3.65 12.08 9.36
CA ASP A 59 2.35 12.74 9.32
C ASP A 59 1.26 11.82 8.75
N LEU A 60 1.58 11.04 7.70
CA LEU A 60 0.67 10.05 7.13
C LEU A 60 0.31 8.95 8.14
N ILE A 61 1.31 8.47 8.89
CA ILE A 61 1.11 7.47 9.95
C ILE A 61 0.18 8.03 11.04
N GLU A 62 0.47 9.21 11.55
CA GLU A 62 -0.25 9.80 12.67
C GLU A 62 -1.66 10.23 12.31
N ARG A 63 -1.86 10.80 11.13
CA ARG A 63 -3.16 11.34 10.71
C ARG A 63 -4.10 10.26 10.17
N TYR A 64 -3.59 9.17 9.58
CA TYR A 64 -4.43 8.22 8.86
C TYR A 64 -4.13 6.74 9.16
N ILE A 65 -2.89 6.27 8.96
CA ILE A 65 -2.60 4.83 9.04
C ILE A 65 -2.89 4.29 10.45
N THR A 66 -2.61 5.07 11.49
CA THR A 66 -2.92 4.68 12.88
C THR A 66 -4.41 4.42 13.08
N ASP A 67 -5.28 5.22 12.48
CA ASP A 67 -6.74 5.04 12.60
C ASP A 67 -7.24 3.89 11.71
N GLU A 68 -6.62 3.67 10.55
CA GLU A 68 -6.88 2.48 9.73
C GLU A 68 -6.51 1.19 10.48
N ILE A 69 -5.38 1.16 11.18
CA ILE A 69 -5.00 0.03 12.02
C ILE A 69 -6.01 -0.19 13.16
N LYS A 70 -6.52 0.87 13.80
CA LYS A 70 -7.56 0.74 14.83
C LYS A 70 -8.87 0.16 14.26
N GLN A 71 -9.27 0.58 13.05
CA GLN A 71 -10.44 0.00 12.38
C GLN A 71 -10.24 -1.50 12.15
N LEU A 72 -9.05 -1.89 11.70
CA LEU A 72 -8.69 -3.29 11.48
C LEU A 72 -8.74 -4.11 12.79
N PHE A 73 -8.20 -3.58 13.88
CA PHE A 73 -8.34 -4.21 15.20
C PHE A 73 -9.80 -4.37 15.62
N GLY A 74 -10.65 -3.41 15.25
CA GLY A 74 -12.09 -3.49 15.51
C GLY A 74 -12.80 -4.64 14.76
N VAL A 75 -12.29 -5.03 13.59
CA VAL A 75 -12.77 -6.20 12.83
C VAL A 75 -12.19 -7.48 13.42
N ILE A 76 -10.88 -7.53 13.65
CA ILE A 76 -10.20 -8.71 14.22
C ILE A 76 -10.80 -9.10 15.57
N GLY A 77 -11.12 -8.12 16.43
CA GLY A 77 -11.70 -8.37 17.74
C GLY A 77 -13.14 -8.95 17.72
N LYS A 78 -13.78 -8.98 16.56
CA LYS A 78 -15.15 -9.51 16.38
C LYS A 78 -15.15 -10.82 15.56
N ALA A 79 -14.11 -11.07 14.79
CA ALA A 79 -14.00 -12.22 13.92
C ALA A 79 -13.55 -13.45 14.73
N GLU A 80 -14.10 -14.60 14.40
CA GLU A 80 -13.70 -15.90 14.96
C GLU A 80 -12.69 -16.61 14.06
N THR A 81 -12.62 -16.23 12.78
CA THR A 81 -11.74 -16.85 11.77
C THR A 81 -11.00 -15.81 10.94
N ILE A 82 -9.88 -16.22 10.34
CA ILE A 82 -9.13 -15.38 9.38
C ILE A 82 -10.01 -15.02 8.17
N GLN A 83 -10.81 -15.96 7.70
CA GLN A 83 -11.72 -15.73 6.58
C GLN A 83 -12.74 -14.62 6.90
N GLU A 84 -13.28 -14.58 8.10
CA GLU A 84 -14.16 -13.50 8.53
C GLU A 84 -13.46 -12.15 8.58
N VAL A 85 -12.17 -12.10 8.92
CA VAL A 85 -11.37 -10.87 8.85
C VAL A 85 -11.24 -10.41 7.41
N GLU A 86 -10.96 -11.31 6.46
CA GLU A 86 -10.85 -10.97 5.03
C GLU A 86 -12.19 -10.48 4.45
N GLU A 87 -13.29 -11.18 4.74
CA GLU A 87 -14.62 -10.83 4.26
C GLU A 87 -15.08 -9.46 4.77
N ASN A 88 -14.71 -9.13 6.01
CA ASN A 88 -15.07 -7.86 6.66
C ASN A 88 -13.92 -6.84 6.66
N MET A 89 -12.89 -7.04 5.83
CA MET A 89 -11.76 -6.13 5.70
C MET A 89 -12.25 -4.71 5.39
N PRO A 90 -11.96 -3.71 6.24
CA PRO A 90 -12.32 -2.34 5.96
C PRO A 90 -11.47 -1.79 4.80
N TYR A 91 -11.97 -0.77 4.11
CA TYR A 91 -11.16 -0.05 3.14
C TYR A 91 -10.10 0.79 3.85
N LEU A 92 -8.87 0.25 3.87
CA LEU A 92 -7.70 0.91 4.44
C LEU A 92 -7.06 1.75 3.33
N LYS A 93 -7.53 2.97 3.15
CA LYS A 93 -7.23 3.83 2.00
C LYS A 93 -5.72 4.07 1.83
N MET A 94 -5.04 4.49 2.90
CA MET A 94 -3.61 4.81 2.84
C MET A 94 -2.75 3.55 2.73
N VAL A 95 -3.11 2.51 3.46
CA VAL A 95 -2.46 1.19 3.35
C VAL A 95 -2.59 0.65 1.93
N SER A 96 -3.78 0.79 1.32
CA SER A 96 -4.04 0.33 -0.06
C SER A 96 -3.26 1.14 -1.10
N ALA A 97 -3.19 2.47 -0.95
CA ALA A 97 -2.41 3.34 -1.82
C ALA A 97 -0.89 3.10 -1.70
N LEU A 98 -0.42 2.65 -0.53
CA LEU A 98 0.96 2.22 -0.32
C LEU A 98 1.25 0.79 -0.81
N ASN A 99 0.33 0.18 -1.56
CA ASN A 99 0.41 -1.21 -2.02
C ASN A 99 0.52 -2.23 -0.88
N GLY A 100 -0.17 -1.99 0.23
CA GLY A 100 -0.29 -2.94 1.34
C GLY A 100 -1.20 -4.10 0.95
N LYS A 101 -0.64 -5.11 0.27
CA LYS A 101 -1.37 -6.26 -0.28
C LYS A 101 -1.78 -7.25 0.79
N TYR A 102 -0.97 -7.36 1.85
CA TYR A 102 -1.21 -8.30 2.93
C TYR A 102 -1.10 -7.64 4.30
N VAL A 103 -1.90 -8.14 5.24
CA VAL A 103 -1.84 -7.80 6.66
C VAL A 103 -1.41 -9.03 7.45
N ILE A 104 -0.36 -8.90 8.24
CA ILE A 104 0.09 -9.93 9.18
C ILE A 104 -0.52 -9.64 10.54
N ILE A 105 -1.40 -10.52 11.00
CA ILE A 105 -2.07 -10.40 12.30
C ILE A 105 -1.42 -11.28 13.38
N GLY A 106 -0.58 -12.21 12.95
CA GLY A 106 0.21 -13.10 13.82
C GLY A 106 1.14 -13.97 13.00
N GLY A 107 2.32 -14.30 13.55
CA GLY A 107 3.33 -15.07 12.82
C GLY A 107 2.92 -16.49 12.46
N GLU A 108 1.99 -17.06 13.22
CA GLU A 108 1.50 -18.44 13.05
C GLU A 108 0.23 -18.53 12.19
N TYR A 109 -0.38 -17.40 11.85
CA TYR A 109 -1.61 -17.36 11.07
C TYR A 109 -1.31 -17.02 9.61
N PRO A 110 -2.13 -17.49 8.67
CA PRO A 110 -2.06 -17.01 7.28
C PRO A 110 -2.17 -15.48 7.20
N PRO A 111 -1.49 -14.84 6.25
CA PRO A 111 -1.65 -13.42 6.02
C PRO A 111 -3.07 -13.13 5.53
N VAL A 112 -3.63 -12.00 5.94
CA VAL A 112 -4.94 -11.52 5.48
C VAL A 112 -4.75 -10.71 4.21
N ALA A 113 -5.43 -11.09 3.12
CA ALA A 113 -5.32 -10.37 1.85
C ALA A 113 -6.11 -9.04 1.89
N ASN A 114 -5.46 -7.95 1.48
CA ASN A 114 -6.12 -6.67 1.26
C ASN A 114 -6.54 -6.55 -0.21
N ARG A 115 -7.80 -6.85 -0.50
CA ARG A 115 -8.38 -6.77 -1.86
C ARG A 115 -8.41 -5.35 -2.45
N TYR A 116 -8.10 -4.34 -1.67
CA TYR A 116 -8.10 -2.93 -2.08
C TYR A 116 -6.70 -2.39 -2.41
N ALA A 117 -5.65 -3.20 -2.32
CA ALA A 117 -4.30 -2.78 -2.66
C ALA A 117 -4.23 -2.27 -4.11
N MET A 118 -3.65 -1.08 -4.30
CA MET A 118 -3.67 -0.39 -5.60
C MET A 118 -2.51 -0.78 -6.53
N GLY A 119 -1.61 -1.66 -6.06
CA GLY A 119 -0.41 -2.01 -6.81
C GLY A 119 0.68 -0.92 -6.69
N ASN A 120 1.77 -1.09 -7.45
CA ASN A 120 2.89 -0.15 -7.43
C ASN A 120 2.63 1.15 -8.19
N CYS A 121 1.80 1.09 -9.21
CA CYS A 121 1.41 2.23 -10.02
C CYS A 121 0.05 1.94 -10.67
N TRP A 122 -0.70 2.99 -10.91
CA TRP A 122 -1.99 2.95 -11.60
C TRP A 122 -2.24 4.25 -12.34
N PHE A 123 -3.08 4.18 -13.34
CA PHE A 123 -3.52 5.38 -14.05
C PHE A 123 -4.62 6.10 -13.29
N VAL A 124 -4.61 7.42 -13.31
CA VAL A 124 -5.63 8.27 -12.71
C VAL A 124 -6.32 9.10 -13.80
N ASP A 125 -7.56 9.46 -13.54
CA ASP A 125 -8.37 10.25 -14.48
C ASP A 125 -8.14 11.76 -14.28
N SER A 126 -7.65 12.17 -13.10
CA SER A 126 -7.47 13.58 -12.77
C SER A 126 -6.32 13.81 -11.79
N VAL A 127 -5.88 15.05 -11.69
CA VAL A 127 -4.83 15.50 -10.77
C VAL A 127 -5.32 16.71 -9.98
N GLU A 128 -5.28 16.61 -8.64
CA GLU A 128 -5.48 17.71 -7.71
C GLU A 128 -4.14 18.26 -7.24
N VAL A 129 -3.98 19.57 -7.32
CA VAL A 129 -2.77 20.27 -6.90
C VAL A 129 -2.99 20.91 -5.53
N ALA A 130 -2.17 20.52 -4.58
CA ALA A 130 -2.14 21.06 -3.23
C ALA A 130 -1.15 22.22 -3.14
N PRO A 131 -1.58 23.42 -2.72
CA PRO A 131 -0.70 24.59 -2.63
C PRO A 131 0.34 24.48 -1.50
N THR A 132 0.06 23.69 -0.47
CA THR A 132 0.96 23.47 0.66
C THR A 132 1.04 21.99 1.05
N PRO A 133 2.11 21.56 1.75
CA PRO A 133 2.19 20.18 2.25
C PRO A 133 1.05 19.80 3.21
N ASP A 134 0.50 20.74 3.97
CA ASP A 134 -0.66 20.49 4.83
C ASP A 134 -1.93 20.28 4.03
N ASP A 135 -2.11 21.01 2.92
CA ASP A 135 -3.21 20.79 1.98
C ASP A 135 -3.06 19.44 1.26
N GLU A 136 -1.83 19.08 0.85
CA GLU A 136 -1.54 17.80 0.21
C GLU A 136 -2.00 16.63 1.09
N ILE A 137 -1.61 16.62 2.36
CA ILE A 137 -1.99 15.55 3.27
C ILE A 137 -3.50 15.57 3.60
N ALA A 138 -4.13 16.74 3.65
CA ALA A 138 -5.56 16.86 3.85
C ALA A 138 -6.37 16.34 2.64
N LEU A 139 -5.92 16.65 1.42
CA LEU A 139 -6.54 16.19 0.18
C LEU A 139 -6.46 14.67 0.03
N LEU A 140 -5.38 14.01 0.50
CA LEU A 140 -5.30 12.54 0.50
C LEU A 140 -6.51 11.89 1.17
N ALA A 141 -7.06 12.48 2.23
CA ALA A 141 -8.24 11.95 2.91
C ALA A 141 -9.53 12.17 2.11
N ALA A 142 -9.66 13.34 1.46
CA ALA A 142 -10.88 13.77 0.78
C ALA A 142 -11.02 13.17 -0.62
N THR A 143 -9.90 12.89 -1.29
CA THR A 143 -9.83 12.51 -2.71
C THR A 143 -9.90 11.00 -2.88
N ASP A 144 -10.56 10.51 -3.92
CA ASP A 144 -10.49 9.11 -4.34
C ASP A 144 -9.15 8.85 -5.05
N LEU A 145 -8.21 8.21 -4.35
CA LEU A 145 -6.88 7.95 -4.86
C LEU A 145 -6.83 6.89 -5.98
N GLN A 146 -7.92 6.18 -6.24
CA GLN A 146 -8.00 5.24 -7.36
C GLN A 146 -8.13 5.97 -8.71
N THR A 147 -8.73 7.14 -8.70
CA THR A 147 -9.05 7.90 -9.91
C THR A 147 -8.37 9.26 -9.96
N THR A 148 -7.85 9.76 -8.85
CA THR A 148 -7.29 11.10 -8.75
C THR A 148 -5.97 11.09 -8.01
N ALA A 149 -4.92 11.64 -8.62
CA ALA A 149 -3.65 11.89 -7.95
C ALA A 149 -3.69 13.21 -7.18
N VAL A 150 -3.09 13.23 -6.00
CA VAL A 150 -2.82 14.47 -5.24
C VAL A 150 -1.34 14.78 -5.36
N VAL A 151 -1.00 15.98 -5.80
CA VAL A 151 0.38 16.42 -6.02
C VAL A 151 0.62 17.78 -5.37
N GLY A 152 1.85 18.03 -4.94
CA GLY A 152 2.25 19.36 -4.49
C GLY A 152 2.40 20.35 -5.66
N ASP A 153 2.48 21.65 -5.35
CA ASP A 153 2.56 22.74 -6.33
C ASP A 153 3.76 22.59 -7.30
N ASP A 154 4.87 22.02 -6.83
CA ASP A 154 6.05 21.71 -7.67
C ASP A 154 5.72 20.76 -8.84
N PHE A 155 4.63 20.03 -8.77
CA PHE A 155 4.13 19.09 -9.77
C PHE A 155 2.83 19.54 -10.43
N ALA A 156 2.48 20.83 -10.32
CA ALA A 156 1.26 21.39 -10.92
C ALA A 156 1.18 21.18 -12.44
N TRP A 157 2.32 21.03 -13.12
CA TRP A 157 2.41 20.68 -14.54
C TRP A 157 1.73 19.36 -14.89
N ALA A 158 1.60 18.43 -13.93
CA ALA A 158 0.92 17.15 -14.15
C ALA A 158 -0.57 17.31 -14.45
N ARG A 159 -1.20 18.43 -14.03
CA ARG A 159 -2.59 18.77 -14.38
C ARG A 159 -2.73 19.09 -15.87
N GLU A 160 -1.68 19.66 -16.48
CA GLU A 160 -1.67 20.01 -17.91
C GLU A 160 -1.37 18.82 -18.81
N ALA A 161 -0.98 17.68 -18.22
CA ALA A 161 -0.75 16.43 -18.94
C ALA A 161 -2.03 15.82 -19.54
N ASP A 162 -3.22 16.31 -19.18
CA ASP A 162 -4.45 16.12 -19.98
C ASP A 162 -4.29 16.60 -21.43
N ALA A 163 -3.31 17.47 -21.71
CA ALA A 163 -2.93 17.88 -23.06
C ALA A 163 -2.17 16.80 -23.86
N PHE A 164 -1.80 15.68 -23.27
CA PHE A 164 -1.31 14.49 -23.99
C PHE A 164 -2.41 13.69 -24.70
N SER A 165 -3.64 14.17 -24.69
CA SER A 165 -4.75 13.63 -25.50
C SER A 165 -4.58 13.82 -27.01
N GLY A 166 -3.40 14.22 -27.48
CA GLY A 166 -3.04 14.38 -28.90
C GLY A 166 -2.41 13.16 -29.55
N SER A 167 -2.13 12.08 -28.84
CA SER A 167 -1.81 10.79 -29.43
C SER A 167 -3.11 10.00 -29.61
N GLU A 168 -3.35 9.50 -30.85
CA GLU A 168 -4.51 8.65 -31.15
C GLU A 168 -4.72 7.63 -30.04
N PRO A 169 -5.98 7.38 -29.60
CA PRO A 169 -6.24 6.38 -28.57
C PRO A 169 -5.66 5.07 -29.05
N VAL A 170 -4.80 4.45 -28.24
CA VAL A 170 -4.29 3.11 -28.50
C VAL A 170 -5.51 2.19 -28.45
N SER A 171 -6.01 1.81 -29.62
CA SER A 171 -7.30 1.14 -29.86
C SER A 171 -7.34 -0.32 -29.38
N ASN A 172 -6.44 -0.73 -28.50
CA ASN A 172 -6.28 -2.11 -28.05
C ASN A 172 -6.40 -2.32 -26.53
N PHE A 173 -7.05 -1.39 -25.81
CA PHE A 173 -7.44 -1.68 -24.44
C PHE A 173 -8.73 -2.51 -24.42
N PRO A 174 -8.78 -3.65 -23.71
CA PRO A 174 -10.01 -4.41 -23.56
C PRO A 174 -11.07 -3.55 -22.86
N GLU A 175 -12.31 -3.62 -23.36
CA GLU A 175 -13.46 -2.89 -22.80
C GLU A 175 -13.62 -3.15 -21.30
N ARG A 176 -14.02 -2.10 -20.57
CA ARG A 176 -14.26 -2.12 -19.11
C ARG A 176 -15.28 -3.21 -18.77
N GLY A 177 -14.82 -4.37 -18.28
CA GLY A 177 -15.62 -5.27 -17.46
C GLY A 177 -15.73 -4.72 -16.03
N GLU A 178 -16.88 -4.91 -15.39
CA GLU A 178 -17.10 -4.62 -13.98
C GLU A 178 -16.14 -5.46 -13.12
N GLY A 179 -15.03 -4.88 -12.72
CA GLY A 179 -13.97 -5.49 -11.92
C GLY A 179 -12.74 -4.61 -11.97
N PHE A 180 -12.10 -4.49 -10.86
CA PHE A 180 -10.86 -3.76 -10.64
C PHE A 180 -9.90 -3.97 -11.83
N ARG A 181 -9.60 -2.91 -12.59
CA ARG A 181 -8.53 -2.94 -13.58
C ARG A 181 -7.20 -2.80 -12.85
N GLN A 182 -6.52 -3.90 -12.64
CA GLN A 182 -5.07 -3.90 -12.63
C GLN A 182 -4.63 -3.75 -14.10
N ASP A 183 -4.49 -2.53 -14.57
CA ASP A 183 -3.72 -2.28 -15.78
C ASP A 183 -2.27 -2.50 -15.38
N LEU A 184 -1.78 -3.71 -15.68
CA LEU A 184 -0.44 -4.15 -15.36
C LEU A 184 0.54 -3.31 -16.19
N ILE A 185 1.16 -2.32 -15.54
CA ILE A 185 2.36 -1.69 -16.07
C ILE A 185 3.50 -2.68 -15.81
N TYR A 186 3.89 -3.41 -16.83
CA TYR A 186 5.11 -4.20 -16.78
C TYR A 186 6.30 -3.25 -16.90
N LEU A 187 7.07 -3.10 -15.83
CA LEU A 187 8.40 -2.55 -15.92
C LEU A 187 9.31 -3.62 -16.54
N ASP A 188 9.43 -3.62 -17.88
CA ASP A 188 10.48 -4.37 -18.56
C ASP A 188 11.83 -3.82 -18.08
N ASN A 189 12.60 -4.64 -17.37
CA ASN A 189 13.96 -4.37 -16.88
C ASN A 189 14.10 -3.43 -15.65
N TYR A 190 13.46 -3.75 -14.54
CA TYR A 190 13.98 -3.32 -13.25
C TYR A 190 15.11 -4.27 -12.82
N ALA A 191 16.35 -3.92 -13.15
CA ALA A 191 17.53 -4.50 -12.51
C ALA A 191 17.78 -3.72 -11.21
N PRO A 192 17.67 -4.33 -10.02
CA PRO A 192 18.17 -3.69 -8.81
C PRO A 192 19.66 -3.42 -9.01
N ASN A 193 20.12 -2.23 -8.65
CA ASN A 193 21.52 -1.85 -8.73
C ASN A 193 22.36 -2.92 -8.03
N GLU A 194 23.31 -3.51 -8.79
CA GLU A 194 24.42 -4.29 -8.26
C GLU A 194 25.36 -3.42 -7.41
#